data_d0ea187cde911826b6266bd7e128a2bf
#
_entry.id   d0ea187cde911826b6266bd7e128a2bf
#
_cell.length_a   1.000
_cell.length_b   1.000
_cell.length_c   1.000
_cell.angle_alpha   90.00
_cell.angle_beta   90.00
_cell.angle_gamma   90.00
#
_symmetry.space_group_name_H-M   'P 1'
#
loop_
_entity.id
_entity.type
_entity.pdbx_description
1 polymer ?
#
loop_
_entity_poly.entity_id
_entity_poly.type
_entity_poly.pdbx_seq_one_letter_code
_entity_poly.pdbx_strand_id
1 'polypeptide(L)'
;MTKAPERWDPSWKNNITMARLADAAGLEFILPIGRWHGYKGETDTEGTNFETLTWASGLLAATQEVCLFGTVHVPFIGPIFAAKQMVTADHIGRGRFGLNMVSGWNAGEHEMFGVELRAHEDRYAYTEEWVTILKRVWSEDEPFDFKGQYF
;
A
#
# COMPACT_ATOMS: atom_id res chain seq x y z
N MET A 1 -14.31 13.79 8.78
CA MET A 1 -15.26 12.65 8.90
C MET A 1 -16.34 12.99 9.92
N THR A 2 -17.43 12.22 9.94
CA THR A 2 -18.61 12.47 10.78
C THR A 2 -18.76 11.40 11.87
N LYS A 3 -19.45 11.74 12.98
CA LYS A 3 -19.94 10.79 13.98
C LYS A 3 -21.39 10.36 13.75
N ALA A 4 -21.98 10.71 12.61
CA ALA A 4 -23.34 10.31 12.27
C ALA A 4 -23.51 8.79 12.34
N PRO A 5 -24.66 8.28 12.82
CA PRO A 5 -24.92 6.84 12.90
C PRO A 5 -24.80 6.12 11.55
N GLU A 6 -25.11 6.81 10.47
CA GLU A 6 -25.09 6.30 9.09
C GLU A 6 -23.70 6.36 8.44
N ARG A 7 -22.66 6.79 9.20
CA ARG A 7 -21.31 6.82 8.66
C ARG A 7 -20.86 5.44 8.18
N TRP A 8 -19.97 5.42 7.20
CA TRP A 8 -19.35 4.21 6.73
C TRP A 8 -18.70 3.40 7.88
N ASP A 9 -19.09 2.15 7.99
CA ASP A 9 -18.44 1.18 8.86
C ASP A 9 -17.33 0.46 8.07
N PRO A 10 -16.05 0.59 8.46
CA PRO A 10 -14.91 0.02 7.76
C PRO A 10 -14.74 -1.49 8.01
N SER A 11 -15.80 -2.22 8.33
CA SER A 11 -15.74 -3.66 8.51
C SER A 11 -15.28 -4.38 7.24
N TRP A 12 -14.63 -5.53 7.40
CA TRP A 12 -14.18 -6.34 6.27
C TRP A 12 -15.33 -6.72 5.33
N LYS A 13 -16.48 -7.04 5.89
CA LYS A 13 -17.70 -7.34 5.13
C LYS A 13 -18.10 -6.19 4.21
N ASN A 14 -18.08 -4.96 4.72
CA ASN A 14 -18.44 -3.78 3.93
C ASN A 14 -17.40 -3.49 2.85
N ASN A 15 -16.11 -3.70 3.13
CA ASN A 15 -15.05 -3.57 2.13
C ASN A 15 -15.24 -4.57 0.97
N ILE A 16 -15.54 -5.83 1.24
CA ILE A 16 -15.86 -6.82 0.20
C ILE A 16 -17.10 -6.39 -0.59
N THR A 17 -18.15 -5.93 0.09
CA THR A 17 -19.38 -5.48 -0.59
C THR A 17 -19.10 -4.32 -1.52
N MET A 18 -18.37 -3.30 -1.05
CA MET A 18 -17.95 -2.16 -1.86
C MET A 18 -17.15 -2.58 -3.09
N ALA A 19 -16.13 -3.43 -2.89
CA ALA A 19 -15.28 -3.89 -3.98
C ALA A 19 -16.06 -4.67 -5.05
N ARG A 20 -16.99 -5.53 -4.64
CA ARG A 20 -17.86 -6.26 -5.57
C ARG A 20 -18.84 -5.34 -6.32
N LEU A 21 -19.34 -4.31 -5.67
CA LEU A 21 -20.17 -3.31 -6.35
C LEU A 21 -19.37 -2.50 -7.36
N ALA A 22 -18.14 -2.12 -7.01
CA ALA A 22 -17.24 -1.43 -7.92
C ALA A 22 -16.88 -2.31 -9.14
N ASP A 23 -16.59 -3.58 -8.90
CA ASP A 23 -16.31 -4.59 -9.93
C ASP A 23 -17.51 -4.75 -10.88
N ALA A 24 -18.71 -4.97 -10.34
CA ALA A 24 -19.93 -5.09 -11.11
C ALA A 24 -20.33 -3.81 -11.87
N ALA A 25 -19.96 -2.64 -11.35
CA ALA A 25 -20.18 -1.36 -11.99
C ALA A 25 -19.16 -1.03 -13.10
N GLY A 26 -18.12 -1.85 -13.27
CA GLY A 26 -17.08 -1.65 -14.26
C GLY A 26 -16.09 -0.54 -13.91
N LEU A 27 -15.85 -0.29 -12.62
CA LEU A 27 -14.78 0.63 -12.22
C LEU A 27 -13.41 0.00 -12.56
N GLU A 28 -12.53 0.82 -13.10
CA GLU A 28 -11.21 0.35 -13.54
C GLU A 28 -10.31 -0.04 -12.37
N PHE A 29 -10.33 0.73 -11.30
CA PHE A 29 -9.49 0.44 -10.13
C PHE A 29 -10.04 1.01 -8.82
N ILE A 30 -9.55 0.47 -7.71
CA ILE A 30 -9.73 0.99 -6.36
C ILE A 30 -8.35 1.24 -5.75
N LEU A 31 -8.11 2.45 -5.23
CA LEU A 31 -6.86 2.86 -4.61
C LEU A 31 -7.11 3.30 -3.17
N PRO A 32 -6.51 2.61 -2.17
CA PRO A 32 -6.68 2.96 -0.77
C PRO A 32 -5.72 4.08 -0.35
N ILE A 33 -6.13 4.87 0.63
CA ILE A 33 -5.22 5.70 1.40
C ILE A 33 -4.54 4.80 2.43
N GLY A 34 -3.20 4.78 2.43
CA GLY A 34 -2.41 4.10 3.46
C GLY A 34 -2.15 5.03 4.64
N ARG A 35 -2.49 4.58 5.86
CA ARG A 35 -2.15 5.27 7.11
C ARG A 35 -1.87 4.25 8.21
N TRP A 36 -0.97 4.63 9.13
CA TRP A 36 -0.61 3.80 10.27
C TRP A 36 -1.23 4.30 11.57
N HIS A 37 -1.63 5.57 11.62
CA HIS A 37 -2.42 6.15 12.70
C HIS A 37 -3.34 7.25 12.18
N GLY A 38 -4.40 7.53 12.92
CA GLY A 38 -5.32 8.63 12.63
C GLY A 38 -4.78 9.99 13.03
N TYR A 39 -5.50 11.02 12.65
CA TYR A 39 -5.15 12.41 12.96
C TYR A 39 -5.60 12.85 14.36
N LYS A 40 -6.06 11.91 15.20
CA LYS A 40 -6.61 12.20 16.53
C LYS A 40 -7.83 13.15 16.47
N GLY A 41 -8.14 13.76 17.60
CA GLY A 41 -9.30 14.64 17.72
C GLY A 41 -10.61 13.86 17.83
N GLU A 42 -11.72 14.57 17.73
CA GLU A 42 -13.04 14.05 18.05
C GLU A 42 -13.54 12.96 17.10
N THR A 43 -13.15 13.03 15.83
CA THR A 43 -13.56 12.06 14.79
C THR A 43 -12.49 11.03 14.47
N ASP A 44 -11.28 11.21 14.99
CA ASP A 44 -10.11 10.37 14.71
C ASP A 44 -10.04 9.94 13.23
N THR A 45 -10.02 10.93 12.35
CA THR A 45 -10.00 10.72 10.90
C THR A 45 -8.84 9.80 10.53
N GLU A 46 -9.15 8.75 9.75
CA GLU A 46 -8.19 7.72 9.33
C GLU A 46 -7.57 6.91 10.50
N GLY A 47 -8.19 6.92 11.69
CA GLY A 47 -7.72 6.15 12.85
C GLY A 47 -7.99 4.65 12.76
N THR A 48 -8.90 4.22 11.87
CA THR A 48 -9.20 2.81 11.61
C THR A 48 -8.93 2.49 10.15
N ASN A 49 -7.84 1.77 9.90
CA ASN A 49 -7.40 1.38 8.57
C ASN A 49 -7.01 -0.09 8.53
N PHE A 50 -7.10 -0.68 7.34
CA PHE A 50 -6.44 -1.94 7.03
C PHE A 50 -5.02 -1.68 6.48
N GLU A 51 -4.11 -2.63 6.68
CA GLU A 51 -2.86 -2.67 5.95
C GLU A 51 -3.17 -2.93 4.46
N THR A 52 -2.69 -2.05 3.60
CA THR A 52 -3.22 -1.89 2.25
C THR A 52 -2.84 -3.01 1.27
N LEU A 53 -1.68 -3.67 1.45
CA LEU A 53 -1.28 -4.80 0.60
C LEU A 53 -2.09 -6.05 0.95
N THR A 54 -2.28 -6.33 2.23
CA THR A 54 -3.13 -7.42 2.71
C THR A 54 -4.60 -7.19 2.34
N TRP A 55 -5.07 -5.95 2.49
CA TRP A 55 -6.42 -5.54 2.10
C TRP A 55 -6.65 -5.74 0.59
N ALA A 56 -5.72 -5.26 -0.25
CA ALA A 56 -5.81 -5.43 -1.70
C ALA A 56 -5.82 -6.91 -2.10
N SER A 57 -4.95 -7.73 -1.51
CA SER A 57 -4.90 -9.18 -1.75
C SER A 57 -6.23 -9.86 -1.45
N GLY A 58 -6.85 -9.52 -0.31
CA GLY A 58 -8.14 -10.07 0.08
C GLY A 58 -9.28 -9.65 -0.87
N LEU A 59 -9.28 -8.43 -1.35
CA LEU A 59 -10.29 -7.94 -2.29
C LEU A 59 -10.05 -8.47 -3.71
N LEU A 60 -8.81 -8.64 -4.15
CA LEU A 60 -8.47 -9.30 -5.42
C LEU A 60 -9.03 -10.72 -5.49
N ALA A 61 -8.96 -11.45 -4.38
CA ALA A 61 -9.58 -12.78 -4.28
C ALA A 61 -11.12 -12.77 -4.33
N ALA A 62 -11.74 -11.63 -4.02
CA ALA A 62 -13.20 -11.49 -3.93
C ALA A 62 -13.84 -10.83 -5.17
N THR A 63 -13.05 -10.38 -6.14
CA THR A 63 -13.44 -9.64 -7.36
C THR A 63 -12.91 -10.33 -8.62
N GLN A 64 -13.38 -9.90 -9.81
CA GLN A 64 -13.03 -10.55 -11.08
C GLN A 64 -12.29 -9.61 -12.05
N GLU A 65 -12.68 -8.34 -12.17
CA GLU A 65 -12.21 -7.42 -13.21
C GLU A 65 -11.48 -6.20 -12.63
N VAL A 66 -11.98 -5.60 -11.54
CA VAL A 66 -11.42 -4.37 -10.97
C VAL A 66 -9.98 -4.54 -10.50
N CYS A 67 -9.11 -3.59 -10.84
CA CYS A 67 -7.74 -3.53 -10.31
C CYS A 67 -7.73 -3.00 -8.88
N LEU A 68 -6.93 -3.60 -8.01
CA LEU A 68 -6.76 -3.17 -6.63
C LEU A 68 -5.34 -2.68 -6.42
N PHE A 69 -5.22 -1.45 -5.93
CA PHE A 69 -3.92 -0.89 -5.56
C PHE A 69 -3.61 -1.15 -4.08
N GLY A 70 -2.35 -1.45 -3.80
CA GLY A 70 -1.79 -1.37 -2.45
C GLY A 70 -0.98 -0.09 -2.31
N THR A 71 -1.17 0.67 -1.24
CA THR A 71 -0.34 1.83 -0.92
C THR A 71 0.79 1.40 0.03
N VAL A 72 2.04 1.55 -0.40
CA VAL A 72 3.21 1.22 0.40
C VAL A 72 3.99 2.47 0.81
N HIS A 73 4.35 2.55 2.08
CA HIS A 73 5.28 3.55 2.59
C HIS A 73 6.69 2.99 2.50
N VAL A 74 7.40 3.38 1.47
CA VAL A 74 8.72 2.87 1.10
C VAL A 74 9.73 2.85 2.27
N PRO A 75 9.80 3.87 3.16
CA PRO A 75 10.73 3.86 4.28
C PRO A 75 10.50 2.75 5.31
N PHE A 76 9.30 2.16 5.36
CA PHE A 76 8.90 1.22 6.43
C PHE A 76 9.03 -0.24 6.03
N ILE A 77 9.35 -0.54 4.78
CA ILE A 77 9.41 -1.90 4.26
C ILE A 77 10.60 -2.09 3.33
N GLY A 78 11.37 -3.15 3.55
CA GLY A 78 12.48 -3.48 2.67
C GLY A 78 12.03 -3.93 1.27
N PRO A 79 12.77 -3.59 0.21
CA PRO A 79 12.35 -3.83 -1.17
C PRO A 79 12.15 -5.32 -1.49
N ILE A 80 12.97 -6.21 -0.95
CA ILE A 80 12.86 -7.66 -1.19
C ILE A 80 11.56 -8.22 -0.59
N PHE A 81 11.23 -7.82 0.64
CA PHE A 81 9.99 -8.25 1.29
C PHE A 81 8.77 -7.71 0.53
N ALA A 82 8.80 -6.43 0.17
CA ALA A 82 7.75 -5.78 -0.61
C ALA A 82 7.56 -6.47 -1.97
N ALA A 83 8.65 -6.77 -2.69
CA ALA A 83 8.60 -7.48 -3.97
C ALA A 83 7.86 -8.81 -3.84
N LYS A 84 8.15 -9.58 -2.78
CA LYS A 84 7.50 -10.86 -2.53
C LYS A 84 6.00 -10.72 -2.23
N GLN A 85 5.63 -9.74 -1.42
CA GLN A 85 4.21 -9.46 -1.12
C GLN A 85 3.44 -9.07 -2.39
N MET A 86 4.00 -8.18 -3.18
CA MET A 86 3.35 -7.65 -4.39
C MET A 86 3.15 -8.72 -5.45
N VAL A 87 4.16 -9.53 -5.72
CA VAL A 87 4.02 -10.68 -6.64
C VAL A 87 2.94 -11.65 -6.14
N THR A 88 2.88 -11.89 -4.83
CA THR A 88 1.83 -12.75 -4.27
C THR A 88 0.43 -12.15 -4.48
N ALA A 89 0.27 -10.85 -4.25
CA ALA A 89 -0.98 -10.13 -4.50
C ALA A 89 -1.36 -10.18 -5.98
N ASP A 90 -0.39 -10.00 -6.87
CA ASP A 90 -0.61 -10.05 -8.31
C ASP A 90 -1.03 -11.45 -8.81
N HIS A 91 -0.42 -12.51 -8.28
CA HIS A 91 -0.87 -13.87 -8.55
C HIS A 91 -2.30 -14.12 -8.07
N ILE A 92 -2.67 -13.66 -6.86
CA ILE A 92 -4.05 -13.73 -6.35
C ILE A 92 -5.00 -12.98 -7.30
N GLY A 93 -4.58 -11.80 -7.73
CA GLY A 93 -5.34 -10.92 -8.60
C GLY A 93 -5.27 -11.27 -10.10
N ARG A 94 -4.47 -12.24 -10.51
CA ARG A 94 -4.29 -12.61 -11.93
C ARG A 94 -3.88 -11.42 -12.80
N GLY A 95 -2.90 -10.63 -12.35
CA GLY A 95 -2.40 -9.45 -13.05
C GLY A 95 -3.19 -8.17 -12.80
N ARG A 96 -4.07 -8.11 -11.79
CA ARG A 96 -4.88 -6.94 -11.45
C ARG A 96 -4.37 -6.15 -10.23
N PHE A 97 -3.19 -6.47 -9.74
CA PHE A 97 -2.60 -5.73 -8.63
C PHE A 97 -1.89 -4.47 -9.13
N GLY A 98 -2.17 -3.33 -8.50
CA GLY A 98 -1.48 -2.06 -8.72
C GLY A 98 -0.72 -1.60 -7.49
N LEU A 99 0.29 -0.78 -7.67
CA LEU A 99 1.13 -0.25 -6.61
C LEU A 99 1.10 1.27 -6.56
N ASN A 100 0.78 1.82 -5.38
CA ASN A 100 0.96 3.21 -5.04
C ASN A 100 2.11 3.34 -4.04
N MET A 101 3.20 4.00 -4.44
CA MET A 101 4.39 4.19 -3.61
C MET A 101 4.41 5.57 -2.97
N VAL A 102 4.66 5.61 -1.66
CA VAL A 102 4.75 6.83 -0.88
C VAL A 102 6.13 6.91 -0.25
N SER A 103 6.89 7.96 -0.59
CA SER A 103 8.24 8.18 -0.04
C SER A 103 8.28 8.57 1.44
N GLY A 104 7.09 8.74 2.06
CA GLY A 104 6.93 9.10 3.46
C GLY A 104 7.00 10.62 3.70
N TRP A 105 6.15 11.13 4.59
CA TRP A 105 6.13 12.54 4.98
C TRP A 105 5.62 12.74 6.42
N ASN A 106 4.91 11.79 6.97
CA ASN A 106 4.30 11.90 8.30
C ASN A 106 5.30 11.52 9.38
N ALA A 107 5.76 12.52 10.14
CA ALA A 107 6.75 12.33 11.19
C ALA A 107 6.29 11.33 12.28
N GLY A 108 5.00 11.35 12.64
CA GLY A 108 4.46 10.42 13.63
C GLY A 108 4.51 8.96 13.17
N GLU A 109 4.26 8.71 11.90
CA GLU A 109 4.41 7.36 11.33
C GLU A 109 5.88 6.92 11.33
N HIS A 110 6.81 7.80 10.97
CA HIS A 110 8.24 7.50 11.04
C HIS A 110 8.69 7.17 12.48
N GLU A 111 8.20 7.92 13.46
CA GLU A 111 8.47 7.66 14.88
C GLU A 111 7.94 6.29 15.33
N MET A 112 6.72 5.92 14.91
CA MET A 112 6.13 4.60 15.21
C MET A 112 7.00 3.44 14.72
N PHE A 113 7.62 3.59 13.56
CA PHE A 113 8.49 2.56 12.97
C PHE A 113 9.97 2.67 13.40
N GLY A 114 10.33 3.68 14.18
CA GLY A 114 11.72 3.93 14.55
C GLY A 114 12.62 4.27 13.36
N VAL A 115 12.05 4.85 12.32
CA VAL A 115 12.73 5.19 11.07
C VAL A 115 12.88 6.70 10.97
N GLU A 116 14.08 7.16 10.62
CA GLU A 116 14.35 8.59 10.43
C GLU A 116 13.51 9.18 9.29
N LEU A 117 12.91 10.35 9.52
CA LEU A 117 12.31 11.15 8.47
C LEU A 117 13.41 11.94 7.73
N ARG A 118 13.90 11.42 6.63
CA ARG A 118 14.94 12.04 5.81
C ARG A 118 14.49 13.37 5.21
N ALA A 119 15.43 14.20 4.79
CA ALA A 119 15.17 15.40 4.00
C ALA A 119 14.38 15.07 2.72
N HIS A 120 13.69 16.05 2.16
CA HIS A 120 12.78 15.84 1.02
C HIS A 120 13.47 15.13 -0.16
N GLU A 121 14.60 15.65 -0.60
CA GLU A 121 15.36 15.09 -1.74
C GLU A 121 15.83 13.67 -1.44
N ASP A 122 16.36 13.42 -0.24
CA ASP A 122 16.84 12.10 0.18
C ASP A 122 15.74 11.04 0.20
N ARG A 123 14.50 11.43 0.50
CA ARG A 123 13.36 10.49 0.47
C ARG A 123 13.07 9.98 -0.94
N TYR A 124 13.20 10.85 -1.94
CA TYR A 124 12.99 10.45 -3.33
C TYR A 124 14.17 9.64 -3.87
N ALA A 125 15.40 10.02 -3.54
CA ALA A 125 16.58 9.23 -3.90
C ALA A 125 16.55 7.83 -3.27
N TYR A 126 16.15 7.72 -2.00
CA TYR A 126 15.91 6.42 -1.34
C TYR A 126 14.84 5.61 -2.08
N THR A 127 13.73 6.24 -2.45
CA THR A 127 12.64 5.58 -3.17
C THR A 127 13.08 5.10 -4.55
N GLU A 128 13.92 5.85 -5.25
CA GLU A 128 14.46 5.47 -6.56
C GLU A 128 15.30 4.18 -6.49
N GLU A 129 16.21 4.09 -5.50
CA GLU A 129 16.99 2.86 -5.28
C GLU A 129 16.07 1.68 -4.89
N TRP A 130 15.11 1.92 -4.00
CA TRP A 130 14.14 0.92 -3.59
C TRP A 130 13.36 0.36 -4.78
N VAL A 131 12.86 1.23 -5.66
CA VAL A 131 12.14 0.84 -6.89
C VAL A 131 13.06 0.10 -7.86
N THR A 132 14.31 0.52 -7.96
CA THR A 132 15.31 -0.14 -8.82
C THR A 132 15.54 -1.57 -8.38
N ILE A 133 15.73 -1.80 -7.08
CA ILE A 133 15.87 -3.15 -6.53
C ILE A 133 14.61 -3.97 -6.80
N LEU A 134 13.43 -3.40 -6.55
CA LEU A 134 12.15 -4.07 -6.77
C LEU A 134 12.01 -4.56 -8.22
N LYS A 135 12.28 -3.68 -9.19
CA LYS A 135 12.23 -4.00 -10.62
C LYS A 135 13.20 -5.09 -11.00
N ARG A 136 14.45 -5.04 -10.50
CA ARG A 136 15.47 -6.05 -10.76
C ARG A 136 15.06 -7.42 -10.20
N VAL A 137 14.52 -7.46 -8.98
CA VAL A 137 13.99 -8.71 -8.37
C VAL A 137 12.90 -9.35 -9.23
N TRP A 138 12.11 -8.55 -9.95
CA TRP A 138 11.04 -9.06 -10.79
C TRP A 138 11.48 -9.44 -12.21
N SER A 139 12.60 -8.92 -12.68
CA SER A 139 13.03 -9.06 -14.08
C SER A 139 14.30 -9.85 -14.30
N GLU A 140 15.12 -10.06 -13.26
CA GLU A 140 16.39 -10.77 -13.37
C GLU A 140 16.26 -12.19 -12.80
N ASP A 141 16.66 -13.19 -13.58
CA ASP A 141 16.65 -14.60 -13.16
C ASP A 141 17.87 -14.97 -12.31
N GLU A 142 18.99 -14.25 -12.49
CA GLU A 142 20.23 -14.51 -11.78
C GLU A 142 20.37 -13.65 -10.51
N PRO A 143 21.01 -14.17 -9.46
CA PRO A 143 21.32 -13.37 -8.28
C PRO A 143 22.15 -12.14 -8.63
N PHE A 144 21.86 -11.02 -7.98
CA PHE A 144 22.61 -9.78 -8.15
C PHE A 144 22.95 -9.10 -6.82
N ASP A 145 24.02 -8.34 -6.81
CA ASP A 145 24.32 -7.36 -5.77
C ASP A 145 23.81 -5.99 -6.18
N PHE A 146 23.29 -5.24 -5.22
CA PHE A 146 22.99 -3.83 -5.37
C PHE A 146 23.91 -3.00 -4.48
N LYS A 147 24.52 -1.98 -5.05
CA LYS A 147 25.45 -1.06 -4.33
C LYS A 147 25.01 0.36 -4.61
N GLY A 148 24.11 0.85 -3.79
CA GLY A 148 23.62 2.22 -3.84
C GLY A 148 24.12 3.05 -2.66
N GLN A 149 23.47 4.18 -2.46
CA GLN A 149 23.72 5.05 -1.30
C GLN A 149 22.94 4.56 -0.06
N TYR A 150 21.79 3.95 -0.26
CA TYR A 150 20.84 3.56 0.79
C TYR A 150 20.71 2.05 0.96
N PHE A 151 21.07 1.29 -0.05
CA PHE A 151 20.98 -0.18 -0.08
C PHE A 151 22.27 -0.84 -0.55
#